data_99f882c362fa61ee3decf185a8ac0e94
#
_entry.id   99f882c362fa61ee3decf185a8ac0e94
#
_cell.length_a   1.000
_cell.length_b   1.000
_cell.length_c   1.000
_cell.angle_alpha   90.00
_cell.angle_beta   90.00
_cell.angle_gamma   90.00
#
_symmetry.space_group_name_H-M   'P 1'
#
loop_
_entity.id
_entity.type
_entity.pdbx_description
1 polymer ?
#
loop_
_entity_poly.entity_id
_entity_poly.type
_entity_poly.pdbx_seq_one_letter_code
_entity_poly.pdbx_strand_id
1 'polypeptide(L)'
;MKKKDLHHDELRAKVDTATLPRHIAIIMDGNGRWALRRGLPRVAGHKRGADTVRRITEECRRLGIGVLTLYAFSDENWGRPKEEVGFLMDMLGTFLKAEIATMKENGIRFRTIGRTERLPASVRSWIDKAAAGTAGNTGMVLNLALSYGGRGEILEAVKRMRAAGAPPEQLTEEVFSSYLDTAGLPDPDLIIRTSGERRISNFLLWQAAYTELYFTDTLWPDFEEQDLIAALVDYQGRQRRFGLTQEQRVQK
;
A
#
# COMPACT_ATOMS: atom_id res chain seq x y z
N MET A 1 -30.38 9.88 11.89
CA MET A 1 -29.43 8.97 11.21
C MET A 1 -29.68 9.05 9.71
N LYS A 2 -28.67 9.43 8.92
CA LYS A 2 -28.83 9.55 7.46
C LYS A 2 -28.80 8.13 6.85
N LYS A 3 -29.54 7.93 5.75
CA LYS A 3 -29.62 6.65 5.00
C LYS A 3 -28.23 6.05 4.67
N LYS A 4 -27.19 6.90 4.57
CA LYS A 4 -25.79 6.53 4.30
C LYS A 4 -25.14 5.87 5.52
N ASP A 5 -25.49 6.30 6.74
CA ASP A 5 -24.93 5.75 8.00
C ASP A 5 -25.46 4.33 8.28
N LEU A 6 -26.76 4.10 8.02
CA LEU A 6 -27.38 2.77 8.15
C LEU A 6 -26.75 1.74 7.19
N HIS A 7 -26.46 2.12 5.96
CA HIS A 7 -25.83 1.23 4.98
C HIS A 7 -24.36 0.92 5.32
N HIS A 8 -23.66 1.86 5.95
CA HIS A 8 -22.29 1.65 6.43
C HIS A 8 -22.25 0.64 7.59
N ASP A 9 -23.16 0.78 8.57
CA ASP A 9 -23.23 -0.14 9.71
C ASP A 9 -23.62 -1.55 9.27
N GLU A 10 -24.53 -1.69 8.30
CA GLU A 10 -24.92 -2.97 7.70
C GLU A 10 -23.77 -3.65 6.96
N LEU A 11 -22.96 -2.89 6.21
CA LEU A 11 -21.76 -3.42 5.54
C LEU A 11 -20.69 -3.83 6.55
N ARG A 12 -20.46 -3.00 7.57
CA ARG A 12 -19.47 -3.27 8.62
C ARG A 12 -19.82 -4.53 9.41
N ALA A 13 -21.10 -4.77 9.66
CA ALA A 13 -21.59 -5.98 10.34
C ALA A 13 -21.34 -7.28 9.53
N LYS A 14 -21.10 -7.18 8.23
CA LYS A 14 -20.77 -8.34 7.37
C LYS A 14 -19.30 -8.72 7.41
N VAL A 15 -18.42 -7.87 7.94
CA VAL A 15 -16.99 -8.14 8.01
C VAL A 15 -16.71 -9.13 9.12
N ASP A 16 -16.21 -10.30 8.75
CA ASP A 16 -15.67 -11.29 9.69
C ASP A 16 -14.22 -10.97 10.01
N THR A 17 -13.95 -10.54 11.24
CA THR A 17 -12.60 -10.17 11.69
C THR A 17 -11.61 -11.34 11.70
N ALA A 18 -12.08 -12.58 11.73
CA ALA A 18 -11.22 -13.76 11.72
C ALA A 18 -10.63 -14.09 10.33
N THR A 19 -11.25 -13.57 9.25
CA THR A 19 -10.87 -13.87 7.87
C THR A 19 -10.39 -12.64 7.10
N LEU A 20 -9.98 -11.59 7.81
CA LEU A 20 -9.41 -10.38 7.21
C LEU A 20 -8.08 -10.66 6.49
N PRO A 21 -7.77 -9.91 5.41
CA PRO A 21 -6.44 -9.95 4.81
C PRO A 21 -5.39 -9.48 5.82
N ARG A 22 -4.29 -10.19 5.92
CA ARG A 22 -3.16 -9.79 6.79
C ARG A 22 -2.42 -8.60 6.21
N HIS A 23 -2.35 -8.49 4.88
CA HIS A 23 -1.67 -7.44 4.15
C HIS A 23 -2.57 -6.89 3.04
N ILE A 24 -2.86 -5.60 3.12
CA ILE A 24 -3.56 -4.82 2.09
C ILE A 24 -2.56 -3.91 1.40
N ALA A 25 -2.55 -3.91 0.06
CA ALA A 25 -1.79 -2.95 -0.73
C ALA A 25 -2.75 -2.05 -1.53
N ILE A 26 -2.47 -0.74 -1.62
CA ILE A 26 -3.39 0.21 -2.28
C ILE A 26 -2.65 1.04 -3.33
N ILE A 27 -3.17 1.03 -4.56
CA ILE A 27 -2.78 1.95 -5.63
C ILE A 27 -3.71 3.15 -5.57
N MET A 28 -3.20 4.25 -5.02
CA MET A 28 -3.91 5.50 -4.71
C MET A 28 -4.07 6.39 -5.94
N ASP A 29 -4.87 5.92 -6.90
CA ASP A 29 -5.07 6.61 -8.18
C ASP A 29 -6.28 7.55 -8.15
N GLY A 30 -6.23 8.61 -8.99
CA GLY A 30 -7.34 9.54 -9.20
C GLY A 30 -7.18 10.92 -8.61
N ASN A 31 -6.09 11.23 -7.87
CA ASN A 31 -5.88 12.55 -7.25
C ASN A 31 -6.00 13.70 -8.24
N GLY A 32 -5.30 13.63 -9.37
CA GLY A 32 -5.35 14.66 -10.40
C GLY A 32 -6.72 14.77 -11.07
N ARG A 33 -7.38 13.64 -11.36
CA ARG A 33 -8.73 13.62 -11.95
C ARG A 33 -9.78 14.22 -11.01
N TRP A 34 -9.65 13.94 -9.72
CA TRP A 34 -10.51 14.52 -8.68
C TRP A 34 -10.46 16.05 -8.66
N ALA A 35 -9.24 16.61 -8.70
CA ALA A 35 -9.04 18.06 -8.73
C ALA A 35 -9.61 18.68 -10.02
N LEU A 36 -9.28 18.12 -11.19
CA LEU A 36 -9.76 18.61 -12.47
C LEU A 36 -11.28 18.60 -12.59
N ARG A 37 -11.96 17.57 -12.12
CA ARG A 37 -13.45 17.51 -12.09
C ARG A 37 -14.08 18.64 -11.25
N ARG A 38 -13.30 19.28 -10.37
CA ARG A 38 -13.73 20.36 -9.47
C ARG A 38 -13.18 21.75 -9.87
N GLY A 39 -12.53 21.83 -11.04
CA GLY A 39 -11.88 23.08 -11.49
C GLY A 39 -10.68 23.50 -10.64
N LEU A 40 -10.09 22.54 -9.90
CA LEU A 40 -8.97 22.78 -9.00
C LEU A 40 -7.64 22.35 -9.64
N PRO A 41 -6.51 22.96 -9.24
CA PRO A 41 -5.20 22.49 -9.65
C PRO A 41 -4.94 21.08 -9.10
N ARG A 42 -4.17 20.25 -9.86
CA ARG A 42 -3.87 18.85 -9.51
C ARG A 42 -3.36 18.65 -8.08
N VAL A 43 -2.58 19.62 -7.58
CA VAL A 43 -2.03 19.63 -6.23
C VAL A 43 -3.10 19.59 -5.13
N ALA A 44 -4.28 20.16 -5.37
CA ALA A 44 -5.39 20.10 -4.42
C ALA A 44 -5.90 18.66 -4.20
N GLY A 45 -5.92 17.85 -5.27
CA GLY A 45 -6.26 16.45 -5.18
C GLY A 45 -5.25 15.64 -4.36
N HIS A 46 -3.96 15.91 -4.53
CA HIS A 46 -2.91 15.27 -3.73
C HIS A 46 -3.00 15.63 -2.24
N LYS A 47 -3.25 16.90 -1.91
CA LYS A 47 -3.49 17.33 -0.51
C LYS A 47 -4.68 16.57 0.11
N ARG A 48 -5.80 16.53 -0.60
CA ARG A 48 -6.98 15.78 -0.13
C ARG A 48 -6.70 14.29 -0.01
N GLY A 49 -5.92 13.72 -0.95
CA GLY A 49 -5.48 12.32 -0.90
C GLY A 49 -4.63 11.99 0.33
N ALA A 50 -3.84 12.94 0.85
CA ALA A 50 -3.09 12.74 2.10
C ALA A 50 -4.03 12.60 3.32
N ASP A 51 -5.15 13.31 3.35
CA ASP A 51 -6.17 13.12 4.42
C ASP A 51 -6.82 11.74 4.32
N THR A 52 -7.01 11.24 3.09
CA THR A 52 -7.50 9.87 2.86
C THR A 52 -6.50 8.82 3.36
N VAL A 53 -5.18 9.05 3.17
CA VAL A 53 -4.13 8.16 3.73
C VAL A 53 -4.31 8.03 5.25
N ARG A 54 -4.49 9.14 5.99
CA ARG A 54 -4.68 9.12 7.44
C ARG A 54 -5.88 8.27 7.84
N ARG A 55 -7.03 8.54 7.24
CA ARG A 55 -8.29 7.83 7.55
C ARG A 55 -8.20 6.35 7.29
N ILE A 56 -7.69 5.96 6.13
CA ILE A 56 -7.59 4.54 5.73
C ILE A 56 -6.52 3.81 6.57
N THR A 57 -5.41 4.47 6.91
CA THR A 57 -4.40 3.91 7.82
C THR A 57 -5.01 3.64 9.20
N GLU A 58 -5.76 4.60 9.74
CA GLU A 58 -6.42 4.43 11.04
C GLU A 58 -7.50 3.34 11.00
N GLU A 59 -8.28 3.26 9.93
CA GLU A 59 -9.29 2.21 9.80
C GLU A 59 -8.67 0.82 9.65
N CYS A 60 -7.60 0.66 8.84
CA CYS A 60 -6.85 -0.59 8.77
C CYS A 60 -6.32 -1.02 10.16
N ARG A 61 -5.76 -0.06 10.92
CA ARG A 61 -5.29 -0.30 12.28
C ARG A 61 -6.41 -0.79 13.21
N ARG A 62 -7.58 -0.12 13.18
CA ARG A 62 -8.74 -0.52 14.00
C ARG A 62 -9.27 -1.90 13.67
N LEU A 63 -9.22 -2.28 12.39
CA LEU A 63 -9.62 -3.60 11.91
C LEU A 63 -8.61 -4.69 12.26
N GLY A 64 -7.40 -4.34 12.70
CA GLY A 64 -6.36 -5.31 13.02
C GLY A 64 -5.59 -5.81 11.80
N ILE A 65 -5.58 -5.05 10.68
CA ILE A 65 -4.74 -5.35 9.52
C ILE A 65 -3.27 -5.29 9.93
N GLY A 66 -2.50 -6.32 9.60
CA GLY A 66 -1.09 -6.41 9.99
C GLY A 66 -0.17 -5.53 9.16
N VAL A 67 -0.42 -5.39 7.86
CA VAL A 67 0.40 -4.61 6.92
C VAL A 67 -0.48 -3.81 5.97
N LEU A 68 -0.18 -2.52 5.83
CA LEU A 68 -0.76 -1.64 4.81
C LEU A 68 0.36 -1.09 3.93
N THR A 69 0.41 -1.49 2.65
CA THR A 69 1.36 -0.93 1.68
C THR A 69 0.66 0.06 0.76
N LEU A 70 1.17 1.29 0.69
CA LEU A 70 0.61 2.36 -0.13
C LEU A 70 1.55 2.71 -1.29
N TYR A 71 1.07 2.70 -2.52
CA TYR A 71 1.82 3.12 -3.70
C TYR A 71 1.83 4.64 -3.80
N ALA A 72 2.75 5.27 -3.06
CA ALA A 72 2.77 6.73 -2.91
C ALA A 72 3.50 7.45 -4.05
N PHE A 73 4.59 6.86 -4.60
CA PHE A 73 5.33 7.45 -5.72
C PHE A 73 6.02 6.36 -6.54
N SER A 74 5.57 6.19 -7.80
CA SER A 74 6.17 5.19 -8.70
C SER A 74 7.43 5.73 -9.40
N ASP A 75 8.24 4.82 -9.94
CA ASP A 75 9.40 5.19 -10.77
C ASP A 75 9.00 6.03 -11.98
N GLU A 76 7.86 5.70 -12.60
CA GLU A 76 7.34 6.40 -13.77
C GLU A 76 6.90 7.84 -13.43
N ASN A 77 6.61 8.14 -12.17
CA ASN A 77 6.20 9.48 -11.74
C ASN A 77 7.34 10.52 -11.83
N TRP A 78 8.60 10.09 -11.90
CA TRP A 78 9.72 11.00 -12.18
C TRP A 78 9.62 11.66 -13.56
N GLY A 79 8.88 11.08 -14.50
CA GLY A 79 8.58 11.67 -15.82
C GLY A 79 7.55 12.78 -15.80
N ARG A 80 6.94 13.11 -14.65
CA ARG A 80 6.00 14.23 -14.51
C ARG A 80 6.72 15.58 -14.56
N PRO A 81 5.98 16.71 -14.79
CA PRO A 81 6.55 18.04 -14.69
C PRO A 81 7.30 18.24 -13.36
N LYS A 82 8.47 18.86 -13.42
CA LYS A 82 9.36 19.05 -12.26
C LYS A 82 8.67 19.74 -11.08
N GLU A 83 7.78 20.69 -11.36
CA GLU A 83 6.99 21.41 -10.35
C GLU A 83 6.02 20.46 -9.61
N GLU A 84 5.35 19.54 -10.34
CA GLU A 84 4.47 18.53 -9.71
C GLU A 84 5.30 17.58 -8.85
N VAL A 85 6.44 17.10 -9.34
CA VAL A 85 7.35 16.23 -8.57
C VAL A 85 7.86 16.94 -7.32
N GLY A 86 8.34 18.18 -7.44
CA GLY A 86 8.79 18.99 -6.29
C GLY A 86 7.70 19.12 -5.23
N PHE A 87 6.49 19.49 -5.64
CA PHE A 87 5.34 19.58 -4.73
C PHE A 87 5.04 18.25 -4.01
N LEU A 88 5.08 17.12 -4.74
CA LEU A 88 4.84 15.79 -4.14
C LEU A 88 5.91 15.43 -3.10
N MET A 89 7.17 15.79 -3.35
CA MET A 89 8.27 15.57 -2.40
C MET A 89 8.10 16.42 -1.14
N ASP A 90 7.77 17.69 -1.27
CA ASP A 90 7.53 18.60 -0.14
C ASP A 90 6.31 18.12 0.69
N MET A 91 5.26 17.69 0.01
CA MET A 91 4.07 17.14 0.66
C MET A 91 4.40 15.86 1.44
N LEU A 92 5.20 14.96 0.86
CA LEU A 92 5.62 13.72 1.53
C LEU A 92 6.44 14.04 2.79
N GLY A 93 7.41 14.96 2.70
CA GLY A 93 8.19 15.40 3.85
C GLY A 93 7.31 16.01 4.97
N THR A 94 6.35 16.86 4.59
CA THR A 94 5.39 17.46 5.50
C THR A 94 4.49 16.41 6.17
N PHE A 95 3.99 15.46 5.38
CA PHE A 95 3.18 14.34 5.88
C PHE A 95 3.95 13.52 6.92
N LEU A 96 5.15 13.07 6.57
CA LEU A 96 5.98 12.27 7.49
C LEU A 96 6.26 13.01 8.79
N LYS A 97 6.66 14.29 8.70
CA LYS A 97 6.89 15.13 9.89
C LYS A 97 5.67 15.18 10.80
N ALA A 98 4.47 15.32 10.25
CA ALA A 98 3.23 15.45 11.01
C ALA A 98 2.80 14.11 11.64
N GLU A 99 3.05 12.97 10.97
CA GLU A 99 2.50 11.68 11.37
C GLU A 99 3.39 10.85 12.30
N ILE A 100 4.66 11.21 12.51
CA ILE A 100 5.59 10.42 13.36
C ILE A 100 5.02 10.20 14.77
N ALA A 101 4.52 11.24 15.42
CA ALA A 101 3.96 11.14 16.77
C ALA A 101 2.74 10.22 16.79
N THR A 102 1.80 10.43 15.87
CA THR A 102 0.59 9.63 15.72
C THR A 102 0.90 8.14 15.45
N MET A 103 1.85 7.87 14.54
CA MET A 103 2.29 6.50 14.28
C MET A 103 2.89 5.83 15.52
N LYS A 104 3.71 6.57 16.28
CA LYS A 104 4.34 6.08 17.51
C LYS A 104 3.29 5.75 18.58
N GLU A 105 2.36 6.66 18.83
CA GLU A 105 1.29 6.51 19.83
C GLU A 105 0.33 5.37 19.50
N ASN A 106 0.06 5.16 18.21
CA ASN A 106 -0.85 4.12 17.72
C ASN A 106 -0.18 2.76 17.47
N GLY A 107 1.08 2.58 17.83
CA GLY A 107 1.79 1.31 17.65
C GLY A 107 2.09 0.97 16.19
N ILE A 108 2.01 1.94 15.26
CA ILE A 108 2.26 1.73 13.84
C ILE A 108 3.77 1.77 13.58
N ARG A 109 4.31 0.71 12.98
CA ARG A 109 5.69 0.64 12.51
C ARG A 109 5.78 1.15 11.07
N PHE A 110 6.57 2.19 10.85
CA PHE A 110 6.77 2.75 9.52
C PHE A 110 7.91 2.05 8.78
N ARG A 111 7.68 1.75 7.49
CA ARG A 111 8.69 1.23 6.54
C ARG A 111 8.55 1.89 5.19
N THR A 112 9.58 1.77 4.37
CA THR A 112 9.55 2.14 2.95
C THR A 112 10.14 1.03 2.09
N ILE A 113 9.66 0.93 0.84
CA ILE A 113 10.23 0.14 -0.23
C ILE A 113 10.50 1.02 -1.45
N GLY A 114 11.44 0.61 -2.30
CA GLY A 114 11.83 1.33 -3.50
C GLY A 114 13.11 2.15 -3.32
N ARG A 115 13.46 2.92 -4.34
CA ARG A 115 14.74 3.63 -4.46
C ARG A 115 14.71 4.98 -3.73
N THR A 116 14.72 4.93 -2.39
CA THR A 116 14.64 6.13 -1.54
C THR A 116 15.86 7.04 -1.67
N GLU A 117 17.02 6.52 -2.10
CA GLU A 117 18.23 7.30 -2.37
C GLU A 117 18.04 8.36 -3.47
N ARG A 118 17.05 8.19 -4.35
CA ARG A 118 16.68 9.17 -5.40
C ARG A 118 15.87 10.35 -4.86
N LEU A 119 15.32 10.23 -3.67
CA LEU A 119 14.51 11.28 -3.06
C LEU A 119 15.40 12.43 -2.55
N PRO A 120 14.87 13.67 -2.45
CA PRO A 120 15.58 14.79 -1.84
C PRO A 120 16.08 14.46 -0.44
N ALA A 121 17.24 14.99 -0.07
CA ALA A 121 17.85 14.73 1.25
C ALA A 121 16.92 15.09 2.43
N SER A 122 16.13 16.16 2.29
CA SER A 122 15.14 16.55 3.28
C SER A 122 14.07 15.48 3.51
N VAL A 123 13.57 14.86 2.44
CA VAL A 123 12.57 13.78 2.51
C VAL A 123 13.19 12.52 3.14
N ARG A 124 14.40 12.14 2.70
CA ARG A 124 15.13 11.00 3.28
C ARG A 124 15.32 11.14 4.77
N SER A 125 15.71 12.34 5.23
CA SER A 125 15.84 12.61 6.68
C SER A 125 14.54 12.37 7.46
N TRP A 126 13.38 12.70 6.88
CA TRP A 126 12.09 12.41 7.53
C TRP A 126 11.72 10.93 7.48
N ILE A 127 12.07 10.21 6.40
CA ILE A 127 11.93 8.76 6.31
C ILE A 127 12.74 8.08 7.42
N ASP A 128 14.01 8.46 7.57
CA ASP A 128 14.90 7.88 8.59
C ASP A 128 14.39 8.15 10.01
N LYS A 129 13.92 9.38 10.28
CA LYS A 129 13.31 9.75 11.57
C LYS A 129 12.02 8.96 11.85
N ALA A 130 11.17 8.78 10.84
CA ALA A 130 9.93 8.03 10.99
C ALA A 130 10.23 6.54 11.25
N ALA A 131 11.14 5.94 10.48
CA ALA A 131 11.56 4.56 10.67
C ALA A 131 12.19 4.34 12.05
N ALA A 132 13.16 5.17 12.44
CA ALA A 132 13.80 5.08 13.75
C ALA A 132 12.82 5.33 14.91
N GLY A 133 11.96 6.36 14.79
CA GLY A 133 11.00 6.73 15.82
C GLY A 133 9.90 5.69 16.07
N THR A 134 9.66 4.80 15.10
CA THR A 134 8.61 3.77 15.17
C THR A 134 9.16 2.32 15.17
N ALA A 135 10.49 2.15 15.21
CA ALA A 135 11.14 0.84 15.10
C ALA A 135 10.72 -0.15 16.20
N GLY A 136 10.41 0.35 17.40
CA GLY A 136 9.95 -0.47 18.53
C GLY A 136 8.47 -0.84 18.48
N ASN A 137 7.69 -0.30 17.53
CA ASN A 137 6.28 -0.61 17.43
C ASN A 137 6.06 -2.02 16.86
N THR A 138 5.10 -2.74 17.41
CA THR A 138 4.78 -4.14 17.08
C THR A 138 3.37 -4.32 16.51
N GLY A 139 2.64 -3.24 16.32
CA GLY A 139 1.31 -3.25 15.72
C GLY A 139 1.37 -3.31 14.19
N MET A 140 0.45 -2.60 13.53
CA MET A 140 0.39 -2.56 12.07
C MET A 140 1.67 -1.96 11.45
N VAL A 141 2.15 -2.54 10.36
CA VAL A 141 3.19 -1.94 9.52
C VAL A 141 2.54 -1.05 8.46
N LEU A 142 2.88 0.24 8.46
CA LEU A 142 2.61 1.16 7.34
C LEU A 142 3.84 1.20 6.44
N ASN A 143 3.72 0.66 5.23
CA ASN A 143 4.78 0.57 4.25
C ASN A 143 4.51 1.50 3.06
N LEU A 144 5.38 2.48 2.80
CA LEU A 144 5.23 3.38 1.65
C LEU A 144 6.15 2.94 0.51
N ALA A 145 5.58 2.66 -0.66
CA ALA A 145 6.32 2.44 -1.89
C ALA A 145 6.68 3.80 -2.52
N LEU A 146 7.98 4.13 -2.51
CA LEU A 146 8.55 5.43 -2.90
C LEU A 146 9.63 5.25 -3.95
N SER A 147 9.49 5.95 -5.09
CA SER A 147 10.38 5.72 -6.26
C SER A 147 10.46 4.22 -6.57
N TYR A 148 9.30 3.57 -6.51
CA TYR A 148 9.17 2.12 -6.57
C TYR A 148 8.67 1.66 -7.94
N GLY A 149 9.15 0.50 -8.38
CA GLY A 149 8.63 -0.24 -9.50
C GLY A 149 9.10 -1.69 -9.43
N GLY A 150 8.17 -2.65 -9.53
CA GLY A 150 8.43 -4.08 -9.32
C GLY A 150 9.50 -4.66 -10.27
N ARG A 151 9.55 -4.20 -11.52
CA ARG A 151 10.64 -4.62 -12.44
C ARG A 151 12.00 -4.17 -11.93
N GLY A 152 12.10 -2.92 -11.43
CA GLY A 152 13.32 -2.38 -10.83
C GLY A 152 13.71 -3.12 -9.57
N GLU A 153 12.76 -3.41 -8.69
CA GLU A 153 12.96 -4.18 -7.46
C GLU A 153 13.54 -5.57 -7.75
N ILE A 154 12.95 -6.31 -8.71
CA ILE A 154 13.44 -7.63 -9.12
C ILE A 154 14.90 -7.56 -9.59
N LEU A 155 15.24 -6.58 -10.43
CA LEU A 155 16.60 -6.40 -10.91
C LEU A 155 17.59 -6.07 -9.78
N GLU A 156 17.18 -5.24 -8.82
CA GLU A 156 18.02 -4.93 -7.64
C GLU A 156 18.16 -6.14 -6.71
N ALA A 157 17.11 -6.95 -6.53
CA ALA A 157 17.18 -8.20 -5.78
C ALA A 157 18.21 -9.18 -6.40
N VAL A 158 18.21 -9.34 -7.73
CA VAL A 158 19.20 -10.16 -8.44
C VAL A 158 20.64 -9.64 -8.22
N LYS A 159 20.83 -8.30 -8.25
CA LYS A 159 22.16 -7.70 -7.97
C LYS A 159 22.62 -7.98 -6.53
N ARG A 160 21.71 -7.83 -5.54
CA ARG A 160 21.99 -8.13 -4.13
C ARG A 160 22.37 -9.61 -3.94
N MET A 161 21.62 -10.53 -4.54
CA MET A 161 21.94 -11.97 -4.53
C MET A 161 23.34 -12.26 -5.09
N ARG A 162 23.65 -11.70 -6.26
CA ARG A 162 24.99 -11.88 -6.87
C ARG A 162 26.10 -11.32 -5.98
N ALA A 163 25.89 -10.15 -5.39
CA ALA A 163 26.86 -9.52 -4.48
C ALA A 163 27.05 -10.34 -3.20
N ALA A 164 26.00 -11.02 -2.72
CA ALA A 164 26.07 -11.93 -1.56
C ALA A 164 26.70 -13.30 -1.89
N GLY A 165 27.02 -13.58 -3.16
CA GLY A 165 27.58 -14.88 -3.56
C GLY A 165 26.60 -16.05 -3.43
N ALA A 166 25.30 -15.81 -3.49
CA ALA A 166 24.29 -16.86 -3.39
C ALA A 166 24.45 -17.87 -4.55
N PRO A 167 24.67 -19.16 -4.25
CA PRO A 167 24.91 -20.15 -5.28
C PRO A 167 23.59 -20.50 -6.01
N PRO A 168 23.63 -20.73 -7.34
CA PRO A 168 22.43 -20.98 -8.14
C PRO A 168 21.56 -22.14 -7.63
N GLU A 169 22.16 -23.18 -7.08
CA GLU A 169 21.48 -24.36 -6.54
C GLU A 169 20.66 -24.09 -5.27
N GLN A 170 20.88 -22.97 -4.61
CA GLN A 170 20.11 -22.53 -3.45
C GLN A 170 18.99 -21.55 -3.82
N LEU A 171 18.82 -21.26 -5.11
CA LEU A 171 17.81 -20.34 -5.56
C LEU A 171 16.41 -20.96 -5.47
N THR A 172 15.66 -20.56 -4.43
CA THR A 172 14.23 -20.83 -4.26
C THR A 172 13.44 -19.53 -4.22
N GLU A 173 12.11 -19.62 -4.27
CA GLU A 173 11.24 -18.45 -4.16
C GLU A 173 11.44 -17.73 -2.82
N GLU A 174 11.63 -18.46 -1.72
CA GLU A 174 11.87 -17.92 -0.39
C GLU A 174 13.22 -17.19 -0.32
N VAL A 175 14.28 -17.80 -0.87
CA VAL A 175 15.60 -17.19 -0.93
C VAL A 175 15.54 -15.91 -1.77
N PHE A 176 14.94 -15.96 -2.95
CA PHE A 176 14.80 -14.76 -3.78
C PHE A 176 13.98 -13.66 -3.07
N SER A 177 12.85 -14.02 -2.45
CA SER A 177 11.99 -13.09 -1.70
C SER A 177 12.72 -12.40 -0.55
N SER A 178 13.73 -13.05 0.06
CA SER A 178 14.56 -12.46 1.11
C SER A 178 15.46 -11.30 0.63
N TYR A 179 15.67 -11.17 -0.70
CA TYR A 179 16.40 -10.06 -1.31
C TYR A 179 15.51 -8.95 -1.84
N LEU A 180 14.17 -9.12 -1.82
CA LEU A 180 13.24 -8.07 -2.20
C LEU A 180 13.13 -6.98 -1.11
N ASP A 181 12.66 -5.80 -1.48
CA ASP A 181 12.46 -4.69 -0.53
C ASP A 181 11.38 -5.02 0.53
N THR A 182 10.47 -5.94 0.18
CA THR A 182 9.41 -6.44 1.07
C THR A 182 9.85 -7.56 2.00
N ALA A 183 11.14 -7.94 2.02
CA ALA A 183 11.64 -9.00 2.88
C ALA A 183 11.18 -8.84 4.34
N GLY A 184 10.64 -9.95 4.90
CA GLY A 184 10.08 -9.99 6.25
C GLY A 184 8.65 -9.44 6.38
N LEU A 185 8.01 -9.04 5.28
CA LEU A 185 6.56 -8.80 5.21
C LEU A 185 5.88 -9.99 4.50
N PRO A 186 4.65 -10.34 4.87
CA PRO A 186 3.85 -11.28 4.06
C PRO A 186 3.53 -10.64 2.70
N ASP A 187 3.32 -11.47 1.69
CA ASP A 187 2.77 -11.00 0.42
C ASP A 187 1.37 -10.40 0.62
N PRO A 188 0.94 -9.44 -0.22
CA PRO A 188 -0.38 -8.86 -0.09
C PRO A 188 -1.47 -9.90 -0.38
N ASP A 189 -2.45 -9.98 0.51
CA ASP A 189 -3.65 -10.79 0.30
C ASP A 189 -4.64 -10.07 -0.63
N LEU A 190 -4.67 -8.73 -0.56
CA LEU A 190 -5.58 -7.88 -1.33
C LEU A 190 -4.85 -6.65 -1.87
N ILE A 191 -4.95 -6.40 -3.19
CA ILE A 191 -4.58 -5.14 -3.81
C ILE A 191 -5.85 -4.39 -4.20
N ILE A 192 -6.00 -3.17 -3.67
CA ILE A 192 -7.07 -2.25 -4.03
C ILE A 192 -6.53 -1.20 -4.99
N ARG A 193 -7.22 -0.96 -6.11
CA ARG A 193 -6.93 0.18 -6.98
C ARG A 193 -8.15 1.04 -7.16
N THR A 194 -7.99 2.34 -6.89
CA THR A 194 -9.01 3.37 -7.05
C THR A 194 -9.03 3.93 -8.48
N SER A 195 -10.11 4.62 -8.86
CA SER A 195 -10.26 5.41 -10.09
C SER A 195 -10.61 4.66 -11.38
N GLY A 196 -11.09 3.40 -11.29
CA GLY A 196 -11.61 2.63 -12.41
C GLY A 196 -10.57 1.97 -13.32
N GLU A 197 -9.28 2.20 -13.08
CA GLU A 197 -8.20 1.61 -13.86
C GLU A 197 -7.93 0.16 -13.43
N ARG A 198 -7.95 -0.78 -14.37
CA ARG A 198 -7.85 -2.24 -14.11
C ARG A 198 -6.47 -2.78 -14.48
N ARG A 199 -5.43 -2.31 -13.82
CA ARG A 199 -4.04 -2.77 -13.97
C ARG A 199 -3.26 -2.50 -12.68
N ILE A 200 -2.17 -3.23 -12.44
CA ILE A 200 -1.33 -3.06 -11.24
C ILE A 200 -0.16 -2.09 -11.44
N SER A 201 0.08 -1.62 -12.66
CA SER A 201 1.05 -0.55 -12.97
C SER A 201 2.42 -0.76 -12.33
N ASN A 202 3.04 -1.91 -12.58
CA ASN A 202 4.38 -2.23 -12.07
C ASN A 202 4.48 -2.27 -10.52
N PHE A 203 3.34 -2.45 -9.81
CA PHE A 203 3.31 -2.50 -8.36
C PHE A 203 3.37 -3.94 -7.86
N LEU A 204 4.31 -4.24 -6.97
CA LEU A 204 4.48 -5.51 -6.25
C LEU A 204 4.38 -6.75 -7.17
N LEU A 205 5.08 -6.74 -8.32
CA LEU A 205 4.92 -7.76 -9.39
C LEU A 205 5.19 -9.18 -8.89
N TRP A 206 6.24 -9.38 -8.09
CA TRP A 206 6.57 -10.68 -7.53
C TRP A 206 5.56 -11.10 -6.48
N GLN A 207 5.30 -10.20 -5.55
CA GLN A 207 4.46 -10.43 -4.38
C GLN A 207 2.97 -10.59 -4.72
N ALA A 208 2.54 -10.07 -5.89
CA ALA A 208 1.15 -10.10 -6.32
C ALA A 208 0.72 -11.41 -7.02
N ALA A 209 1.59 -12.41 -7.09
CA ALA A 209 1.34 -13.64 -7.85
C ALA A 209 0.02 -14.36 -7.51
N TYR A 210 -0.40 -14.32 -6.25
CA TYR A 210 -1.64 -14.94 -5.74
C TYR A 210 -2.55 -13.95 -5.02
N THR A 211 -2.34 -12.66 -5.25
CA THR A 211 -3.09 -11.57 -4.61
C THR A 211 -4.48 -11.40 -5.24
N GLU A 212 -5.50 -11.24 -4.42
CA GLU A 212 -6.82 -10.82 -4.88
C GLU A 212 -6.82 -9.35 -5.29
N LEU A 213 -7.45 -9.03 -6.43
CA LEU A 213 -7.50 -7.67 -6.95
C LEU A 213 -8.90 -7.09 -6.81
N TYR A 214 -9.00 -5.91 -6.22
CA TYR A 214 -10.24 -5.14 -6.13
C TYR A 214 -10.10 -3.79 -6.83
N PHE A 215 -10.97 -3.50 -7.79
CA PHE A 215 -10.98 -2.26 -8.55
C PHE A 215 -12.25 -1.48 -8.26
N THR A 216 -12.11 -0.19 -7.92
CA THR A 216 -13.25 0.71 -7.69
C THR A 216 -13.15 1.96 -8.55
N ASP A 217 -14.29 2.48 -9.00
CA ASP A 217 -14.39 3.73 -9.75
C ASP A 217 -14.20 4.96 -8.86
N THR A 218 -14.28 4.81 -7.53
CA THR A 218 -14.04 5.88 -6.56
C THR A 218 -12.65 6.44 -6.74
N LEU A 219 -12.51 7.77 -6.86
CA LEU A 219 -11.22 8.44 -6.90
C LEU A 219 -10.60 8.47 -5.50
N TRP A 220 -9.27 8.32 -5.39
CA TRP A 220 -8.60 8.23 -4.08
C TRP A 220 -8.99 9.32 -3.07
N PRO A 221 -9.10 10.63 -3.42
CA PRO A 221 -9.53 11.65 -2.46
C PRO A 221 -10.94 11.46 -1.89
N ASP A 222 -11.81 10.75 -2.59
CA ASP A 222 -13.18 10.44 -2.18
C ASP A 222 -13.32 9.00 -1.61
N PHE A 223 -12.24 8.21 -1.57
CA PHE A 223 -12.24 6.87 -0.99
C PHE A 223 -12.37 6.96 0.53
N GLU A 224 -13.44 6.41 1.06
CA GLU A 224 -13.82 6.47 2.47
C GLU A 224 -13.70 5.09 3.14
N GLU A 225 -13.88 5.03 4.46
CA GLU A 225 -13.87 3.79 5.25
C GLU A 225 -14.90 2.77 4.73
N GLN A 226 -16.05 3.23 4.26
CA GLN A 226 -17.09 2.38 3.66
C GLN A 226 -16.62 1.69 2.37
N ASP A 227 -15.78 2.35 1.56
CA ASP A 227 -15.22 1.75 0.34
C ASP A 227 -14.19 0.66 0.69
N LEU A 228 -13.39 0.88 1.75
CA LEU A 228 -12.50 -0.15 2.29
C LEU A 228 -13.30 -1.35 2.81
N ILE A 229 -14.35 -1.12 3.58
CA ILE A 229 -15.24 -2.18 4.08
C ILE A 229 -15.88 -2.95 2.93
N ALA A 230 -16.33 -2.28 1.88
CA ALA A 230 -16.86 -2.93 0.69
C ALA A 230 -15.82 -3.84 0.00
N ALA A 231 -14.58 -3.39 -0.10
CA ALA A 231 -13.48 -4.20 -0.63
C ALA A 231 -13.19 -5.43 0.23
N LEU A 232 -13.28 -5.30 1.56
CA LEU A 232 -13.08 -6.41 2.50
C LEU A 232 -14.21 -7.45 2.42
N VAL A 233 -15.46 -7.00 2.32
CA VAL A 233 -16.62 -7.90 2.14
C VAL A 233 -16.51 -8.66 0.82
N ASP A 234 -16.12 -7.97 -0.27
CA ASP A 234 -15.87 -8.62 -1.56
C ASP A 234 -14.74 -9.66 -1.47
N TYR A 235 -13.61 -9.31 -0.84
CA TYR A 235 -12.50 -10.22 -0.59
C TYR A 235 -12.94 -11.47 0.17
N GLN A 236 -13.69 -11.33 1.23
CA GLN A 236 -14.17 -12.44 2.06
C GLN A 236 -15.18 -13.34 1.35
N GLY A 237 -15.94 -12.78 0.39
CA GLY A 237 -16.84 -13.54 -0.48
C GLY A 237 -16.12 -14.41 -1.51
N ARG A 238 -14.81 -14.22 -1.72
CA ARG A 238 -14.04 -14.96 -2.72
C ARG A 238 -13.49 -16.26 -2.16
N GLN A 239 -13.48 -17.31 -2.99
CA GLN A 239 -12.86 -18.59 -2.66
C GLN A 239 -11.41 -18.60 -3.16
N ARG A 240 -10.44 -18.44 -2.27
CA ARG A 240 -9.01 -18.57 -2.59
C ARG A 240 -8.68 -20.06 -2.80
N ARG A 241 -8.38 -20.46 -4.03
CA ARG A 241 -8.16 -21.88 -4.38
C ARG A 241 -6.69 -22.27 -4.44
N PHE A 242 -5.75 -21.35 -4.58
CA PHE A 242 -4.29 -21.59 -4.71
C PHE A 242 -3.97 -22.77 -5.67
N GLY A 243 -4.71 -22.88 -6.78
CA GLY A 243 -4.57 -23.97 -7.73
C GLY A 243 -5.18 -25.32 -7.31
N LEU A 244 -5.77 -25.43 -6.12
CA LEU A 244 -6.40 -26.66 -5.63
C LEU A 244 -7.86 -26.77 -6.11
N THR A 245 -8.32 -28.01 -6.35
CA THR A 245 -9.75 -28.28 -6.59
C THR A 245 -10.55 -28.20 -5.29
N GLN A 246 -11.88 -28.06 -5.41
CA GLN A 246 -12.76 -27.97 -4.23
C GLN A 246 -12.67 -29.22 -3.34
N GLU A 247 -12.45 -30.41 -3.94
CA GLU A 247 -12.31 -31.69 -3.25
C GLU A 247 -11.00 -31.81 -2.46
N GLN A 248 -9.91 -31.22 -2.96
CA GLN A 248 -8.60 -31.26 -2.29
C GLN A 248 -8.51 -30.35 -1.04
N ARG A 249 -9.47 -29.40 -0.85
CA ARG A 249 -9.53 -28.53 0.34
C ARG A 249 -10.23 -29.16 1.53
N VAL A 250 -11.09 -30.15 1.31
CA VAL A 250 -11.86 -30.83 2.38
C VAL A 250 -11.00 -31.84 3.14
N GLN A 251 -9.80 -32.14 2.62
CA GLN A 251 -8.89 -33.15 3.22
C GLN A 251 -7.73 -32.53 4.03
N LYS A 252 -7.71 -31.21 4.25
CA LYS A 252 -6.77 -30.50 5.13
C LYS A 252 -7.54 -29.81 6.27
#